data_ecb55254234c96a6b6277ff77df589c4
#
_entry.id   ecb55254234c96a6b6277ff77df589c4
#
_cell.length_a   1.000
_cell.length_b   1.000
_cell.length_c   1.000
_cell.angle_alpha   90.00
_cell.angle_beta   90.00
_cell.angle_gamma   90.00
#
_symmetry.space_group_name_H-M   'P 1'
#
loop_
_entity.id
_entity.type
_entity.pdbx_description
1 polymer ?
#
loop_
_entity_poly.entity_id
_entity_poly.type
_entity_poly.pdbx_seq_one_letter_code
_entity_poly.pdbx_strand_id
1 'polypeptide(L)' 'MSDLLTPTELAVMLGMSVRTLANWRSNGKGPPYLKIGVEPPEGHQDRRKVRYQRQIAERWALAHEYRRTVAR' A
#
# COMPACT_ATOMS: atom_id res chain seq x y z
N MET A 1 4.38 16.67 9.07
CA MET A 1 4.73 15.67 8.11
C MET A 1 4.08 14.36 8.43
N SER A 2 3.51 13.76 7.48
CA SER A 2 2.76 12.54 7.69
C SER A 2 3.64 11.33 7.41
N ASP A 3 3.55 10.32 8.28
CA ASP A 3 4.20 9.06 8.01
C ASP A 3 3.35 8.14 7.17
N LEU A 4 2.26 8.67 6.67
CA LEU A 4 1.38 7.90 5.80
C LEU A 4 1.75 8.13 4.35
N LEU A 5 1.75 7.05 3.60
CA LEU A 5 2.05 7.08 2.18
C LEU A 5 0.79 6.85 1.38
N THR A 6 0.65 7.59 0.29
CA THR A 6 -0.37 7.23 -0.68
C THR A 6 0.08 5.99 -1.43
N PRO A 7 -0.86 5.28 -2.08
CA PRO A 7 -0.44 4.16 -2.90
C PRO A 7 0.59 4.54 -3.96
N THR A 8 0.46 5.73 -4.54
CA THR A 8 1.43 6.17 -5.52
C THR A 8 2.82 6.33 -4.91
N GLU A 9 2.88 6.91 -3.73
CA GLU A 9 4.15 7.09 -3.06
C GLU A 9 4.79 5.76 -2.71
N LEU A 10 3.99 4.82 -2.23
CA LEU A 10 4.52 3.51 -1.92
C LEU A 10 4.98 2.78 -3.17
N ALA A 11 4.22 2.91 -4.25
CA ALA A 11 4.61 2.29 -5.51
C ALA A 11 5.99 2.78 -5.96
N VAL A 12 6.21 4.07 -5.84
CA VAL A 12 7.53 4.62 -6.19
C VAL A 12 8.60 4.05 -5.27
N MET A 13 8.30 3.98 -3.98
CA MET A 13 9.28 3.49 -3.01
C MET A 13 9.65 2.04 -3.29
N LEU A 14 8.68 1.23 -3.67
CA LEU A 14 8.93 -0.19 -3.93
C LEU A 14 9.30 -0.48 -5.38
N GLY A 15 9.22 0.51 -6.25
CA GLY A 15 9.58 0.32 -7.63
C GLY A 15 8.58 -0.50 -8.42
N MET A 16 7.31 -0.33 -8.12
CA MET A 16 6.27 -1.09 -8.80
C MET A 16 5.13 -0.16 -9.19
N SER A 17 4.12 -0.70 -9.86
CA SER A 17 3.00 0.10 -10.29
C SER A 17 1.93 0.18 -9.23
N VAL A 18 1.14 1.25 -9.29
CA VAL A 18 0.01 1.41 -8.39
C VAL A 18 -0.99 0.27 -8.59
N ARG A 19 -1.11 -0.19 -9.82
CA ARG A 19 -2.03 -1.28 -10.12
C ARG A 19 -1.64 -2.55 -9.38
N THR A 20 -0.35 -2.82 -9.29
CA THR A 20 0.12 -3.98 -8.56
C THR A 20 -0.29 -3.91 -7.09
N LEU A 21 -0.16 -2.71 -6.50
CA LEU A 21 -0.57 -2.54 -5.10
C LEU A 21 -2.07 -2.77 -4.95
N ALA A 22 -2.86 -2.27 -5.90
CA ALA A 22 -4.31 -2.46 -5.83
C ALA A 22 -4.66 -3.94 -5.93
N ASN A 23 -3.99 -4.66 -6.81
CA ASN A 23 -4.21 -6.10 -6.94
C ASN A 23 -3.84 -6.83 -5.67
N TRP A 24 -2.74 -6.44 -5.04
CA TRP A 24 -2.34 -7.05 -3.79
C TRP A 24 -3.38 -6.83 -2.71
N ARG A 25 -3.95 -5.64 -2.62
CA ARG A 25 -4.99 -5.39 -1.62
C ARG A 25 -6.20 -6.27 -1.86
N SER A 26 -6.57 -6.45 -3.13
CA SER A 26 -7.68 -7.33 -3.48
C SER A 26 -7.42 -8.76 -3.09
N ASN A 27 -6.18 -9.19 -3.18
CA ASN A 27 -5.81 -10.57 -2.95
C ASN A 27 -5.29 -10.84 -1.54
N GLY A 28 -5.34 -9.85 -0.68
CA GLY A 28 -4.84 -10.02 0.68
C GLY A 28 -3.34 -10.12 0.77
N LYS A 29 -2.64 -9.53 -0.19
CA LYS A 29 -1.18 -9.55 -0.23
C LYS A 29 -0.64 -8.16 0.00
N GLY A 30 0.67 -8.07 0.13
CA GLY A 30 1.36 -6.80 0.22
C GLY A 30 1.38 -6.25 1.64
N PRO A 31 1.91 -5.05 1.78
CA PRO A 31 2.02 -4.44 3.11
C PRO A 31 0.66 -4.12 3.69
N PRO A 32 0.56 -4.10 5.00
CA PRO A 32 -0.68 -3.66 5.65
C PRO A 32 -1.02 -2.23 5.26
N TYR A 33 -2.29 -1.93 5.21
CA TYR A 33 -2.74 -0.60 4.83
C TYR A 33 -3.92 -0.19 5.69
N LEU A 34 -4.21 1.10 5.64
CA LEU A 34 -5.32 1.69 6.37
C LEU A 34 -6.32 2.22 5.37
N LYS A 35 -7.59 2.14 5.72
CA LYS A 35 -8.64 2.83 5.01
C LYS A 35 -9.13 3.96 5.88
N ILE A 36 -9.01 5.17 5.39
CA ILE A 36 -9.30 6.36 6.16
C ILE A 36 -10.60 6.97 5.64
N GLY A 37 -11.53 7.15 6.54
CA GLY A 37 -12.83 7.68 6.21
C GLY A 37 -13.92 6.89 6.88
N VAL A 38 -15.15 7.26 6.58
CA VAL A 38 -16.30 6.60 7.15
C VAL A 38 -16.63 5.37 6.33
N GLU A 39 -16.86 4.26 7.01
CA GLU A 39 -17.24 3.04 6.32
C GLU A 39 -18.59 3.24 5.63
N PRO A 40 -18.70 2.90 4.35
CA PRO A 40 -19.96 3.12 3.63
C PRO A 40 -21.02 2.14 4.09
N PRO A 41 -22.29 2.51 3.94
CA PRO A 41 -23.37 1.56 4.17
C PRO A 41 -23.25 0.37 3.23
N GLU A 42 -23.86 -0.71 3.64
CA GLU A 42 -23.83 -1.91 2.84
C GLU A 42 -24.41 -1.63 1.45
N GLY A 43 -23.75 -2.14 0.43
CA GLY A 43 -24.23 -1.96 -0.93
C GLY A 43 -23.74 -0.69 -1.60
N HIS A 44 -22.99 0.14 -0.87
CA HIS A 44 -22.47 1.38 -1.42
C HIS A 44 -20.98 1.24 -1.69
N GLN A 45 -20.50 2.04 -2.62
CA GLN A 45 -19.10 2.00 -2.99
C GLN A 45 -18.24 2.50 -1.83
N ASP A 46 -17.16 1.80 -1.60
CA ASP A 46 -16.21 2.19 -0.56
C ASP A 46 -15.29 3.25 -1.13
N ARG A 47 -15.42 4.47 -0.62
CA ARG A 47 -14.62 5.59 -1.10
C ARG A 47 -13.59 6.04 -0.08
N ARG A 48 -13.35 5.22 0.92
CA ARG A 48 -12.32 5.55 1.90
C ARG A 48 -10.96 5.59 1.22
N LYS A 49 -10.10 6.45 1.74
CA LYS A 49 -8.77 6.61 1.17
C LYS A 49 -7.83 5.56 1.72
N VAL A 50 -7.05 4.98 0.85
CA VAL A 50 -6.06 3.99 1.24
C VAL A 50 -4.76 4.70 1.57
N ARG A 51 -4.16 4.33 2.69
CA ARG A 51 -2.87 4.88 3.10
C ARG A 51 -2.03 3.76 3.69
N TYR A 52 -0.73 3.89 3.55
CA TYR A 52 0.21 2.93 4.10
C TYR A 52 1.07 3.64 5.13
N GLN A 53 1.36 2.96 6.22
CA GLN A 53 2.26 3.50 7.22
C GLN A 53 3.69 3.24 6.77
N ARG A 54 4.48 4.32 6.67
CA ARG A 54 5.82 4.23 6.09
C ARG A 54 6.67 3.18 6.78
N GLN A 55 6.73 3.24 8.09
CA GLN A 55 7.61 2.32 8.82
C GLN A 55 7.18 0.88 8.66
N ILE A 56 5.88 0.64 8.66
CA ILE A 56 5.37 -0.70 8.51
C ILE A 56 5.62 -1.21 7.10
N ALA A 57 5.45 -0.36 6.11
CA ALA A 57 5.70 -0.75 4.72
C ALA A 57 7.19 -1.05 4.51
N GLU A 58 8.05 -0.24 5.10
CA GLU A 58 9.48 -0.50 4.98
C GLU A 58 9.87 -1.80 5.65
N ARG A 59 9.30 -2.06 6.82
CA ARG A 59 9.58 -3.30 7.53
C ARG A 59 9.07 -4.50 6.75
N TRP A 60 7.90 -4.35 6.15
CA TRP A 60 7.35 -5.42 5.33
C TRP A 60 8.27 -5.74 4.15
N ALA A 61 8.77 -4.70 3.50
CA ALA A 61 9.64 -4.89 2.35
C ALA A 61 10.91 -5.63 2.74
N LEU A 62 11.47 -5.29 3.88
CA LEU A 62 12.67 -5.96 4.35
C LEU A 62 12.39 -7.41 4.72
N ALA A 63 11.26 -7.64 5.39
CA ALA A 63 10.94 -8.98 5.85
C ALA A 63 10.68 -9.92 4.68
N HIS A 64 10.19 -9.39 3.57
CA HIS A 64 9.91 -10.19 2.40
C HIS A 64 11.01 -10.09 1.36
N GLU A 65 12.11 -9.46 1.75
CA GLU A 65 13.23 -9.25 0.84
C GLU A 65 12.78 -8.64 -0.46
N TYR A 66 11.74 -7.82 -0.38
CA TYR A 66 11.21 -7.18 -1.55
C TYR A 66 11.92 -5.86 -1.74
N ARG A 67 12.80 -5.81 -2.69
CA ARG A 67 13.51 -4.60 -2.95
C ARG A 67 13.60 -4.42 -4.43
N ARG A 68 13.86 -3.20 -4.81
CA ARG A 68 14.02 -2.92 -6.20
C ARG A 68 15.13 -3.77 -6.72
N THR A 69 14.85 -4.40 -7.78
CA THR A 69 15.87 -5.15 -8.45
C THR A 69 16.91 -4.18 -8.92
N VAL A 70 18.05 -4.36 -8.40
CA VAL A 70 19.14 -3.56 -8.86
C VAL A 70 19.79 -4.33 -9.95
N ALA A 71 19.90 -3.66 -11.06
CA ALA A 71 20.61 -4.30 -12.12
C ALA A 71 21.97 -4.59 -11.57
N ARG A 72 22.28 -5.74 -11.64
CA ARG A 72 23.56 -6.12 -11.09
C ARG A 72 24.48 -6.39 -12.14
#